data_556616f5afdcdc6236bf25a409bfa3e5
#
_entry.id   556616f5afdcdc6236bf25a409bfa3e5
#
_cell.length_a   1.000
_cell.length_b   1.000
_cell.length_c   1.000
_cell.angle_alpha   90.00
_cell.angle_beta   90.00
_cell.angle_gamma   90.00
#
_symmetry.space_group_name_H-M   'P 1'
#
loop_
_entity.id
_entity.type
_entity.pdbx_description
1 polymer ?
#
loop_
_entity_poly.entity_id
_entity_poly.type
_entity_poly.pdbx_seq_one_letter_code
_entity_poly.pdbx_strand_id
1 'polypeptide(L)'
;ISLCEGFNKWALFGLNAYVGYEYNRFMLPDSTRYGGLYTNTTGLVDKHYYKEHNVLAGGQIIRTQGTTVHYNLDAEFVVAGQDIGQFEVNGHAEVNIPLLGDTAQVALNASLMNVGPSFYFGNYHGKHAWWDRDVDKEFRQRIEGVIDIPHTNTKITLGVENIKNFCYFQNTGIATTTSTGKTVISNNVSPMQCGDNIQVVSANLRQYFKLGILHWENDITYQTCSHSEVLPLPTVSLYTNLYLRFKIAKVLKTEFGADMKYFTEYYAPDYSPVIGMFMNQNTLKKEKVGNYPLLSVYANFDLKRTRFYVMYHHFNQSDGRYFWSPCYPMNPASIRFGLSWNFYD
;
A
#
# COMPACT_ATOMS: atom_id res chain seq x y z
N ILE A 1 28.23 -14.80 -1.45
CA ILE A 1 29.41 -14.60 -0.57
C ILE A 1 29.02 -13.59 0.48
N SER A 2 29.29 -13.93 1.74
CA SER A 2 28.88 -13.07 2.88
C SER A 2 30.05 -12.93 3.85
N LEU A 3 30.28 -11.70 4.30
CA LEU A 3 31.15 -11.34 5.43
C LEU A 3 30.27 -10.77 6.53
N CYS A 4 30.24 -11.44 7.69
CA CYS A 4 29.44 -10.96 8.81
C CYS A 4 30.12 -9.80 9.54
N GLU A 5 29.34 -8.81 9.95
CA GLU A 5 29.81 -7.73 10.82
C GLU A 5 30.35 -8.32 12.14
N GLY A 6 31.47 -7.82 12.62
CA GLY A 6 32.10 -8.31 13.85
C GLY A 6 32.81 -9.66 13.74
N PHE A 7 32.90 -10.26 12.54
CA PHE A 7 33.66 -11.50 12.32
C PHE A 7 35.13 -11.37 12.75
N ASN A 8 35.68 -10.16 12.57
CA ASN A 8 37.02 -9.82 13.03
C ASN A 8 37.07 -8.34 13.38
N LYS A 9 38.07 -7.89 14.13
CA LYS A 9 38.27 -6.49 14.58
C LYS A 9 38.27 -5.46 13.44
N TRP A 10 38.61 -5.87 12.23
CA TRP A 10 38.59 -5.02 11.02
C TRP A 10 37.25 -5.07 10.26
N ALA A 11 36.38 -6.06 10.53
CA ALA A 11 35.06 -6.17 9.90
C ALA A 11 34.04 -5.26 10.59
N LEU A 12 34.14 -3.96 10.35
CA LEU A 12 33.29 -2.92 10.95
C LEU A 12 31.87 -2.88 10.36
N PHE A 13 31.62 -3.64 9.30
CA PHE A 13 30.34 -3.76 8.61
C PHE A 13 30.19 -5.17 8.02
N GLY A 14 28.95 -5.59 7.80
CA GLY A 14 28.63 -6.79 7.04
C GLY A 14 28.61 -6.49 5.55
N LEU A 15 29.08 -7.40 4.74
CA LEU A 15 29.05 -7.34 3.29
C LEU A 15 28.42 -8.62 2.75
N ASN A 16 27.47 -8.48 1.83
CA ASN A 16 26.85 -9.60 1.12
C ASN A 16 26.90 -9.33 -0.39
N ALA A 17 27.24 -10.33 -1.17
CA ALA A 17 27.15 -10.29 -2.62
C ALA A 17 26.58 -11.60 -3.15
N TYR A 18 25.67 -11.52 -4.10
CA TYR A 18 24.98 -12.68 -4.65
C TYR A 18 24.73 -12.52 -6.15
N VAL A 19 24.53 -13.66 -6.78
CA VAL A 19 24.02 -13.78 -8.14
C VAL A 19 22.79 -14.67 -8.06
N GLY A 20 21.73 -14.25 -8.71
CA GLY A 20 20.45 -14.96 -8.77
C GLY A 20 20.06 -15.28 -10.20
N TYR A 21 19.23 -16.28 -10.37
CA TYR A 21 18.58 -16.58 -11.63
C TYR A 21 17.07 -16.67 -11.35
N GLU A 22 16.30 -15.93 -12.15
CA GLU A 22 14.85 -15.89 -12.10
C GLU A 22 14.26 -16.45 -13.39
N TYR A 23 13.26 -17.29 -13.25
CA TYR A 23 12.47 -17.82 -14.34
C TYR A 23 10.99 -17.61 -14.10
N ASN A 24 10.37 -16.82 -14.95
CA ASN A 24 8.95 -16.56 -14.96
C ASN A 24 8.28 -17.21 -16.15
N ARG A 25 7.10 -17.79 -15.93
CA ARG A 25 6.29 -18.36 -17.00
C ARG A 25 4.84 -17.93 -16.81
N PHE A 26 4.36 -17.15 -17.77
CA PHE A 26 2.98 -16.74 -17.84
C PHE A 26 2.25 -17.53 -18.92
N MET A 27 0.96 -17.77 -18.72
CA MET A 27 0.11 -18.45 -19.68
C MET A 27 -1.15 -17.64 -19.89
N LEU A 28 -1.41 -17.24 -21.11
CA LEU A 28 -2.62 -16.57 -21.52
C LEU A 28 -3.33 -17.38 -22.63
N PRO A 29 -4.66 -17.23 -22.80
CA PRO A 29 -5.36 -17.74 -23.98
C PRO A 29 -4.79 -17.11 -25.26
N ASP A 30 -4.71 -17.87 -26.35
CA ASP A 30 -4.24 -17.35 -27.64
C ASP A 30 -5.37 -16.60 -28.36
N SER A 31 -5.08 -15.37 -28.82
CA SER A 31 -6.03 -14.49 -29.51
C SER A 31 -6.17 -14.76 -31.01
N THR A 32 -5.16 -15.35 -31.61
CA THR A 32 -5.01 -15.38 -33.09
C THR A 32 -6.14 -16.11 -33.79
N ARG A 33 -6.86 -16.96 -33.09
CA ARG A 33 -7.92 -17.82 -33.65
C ARG A 33 -9.32 -17.20 -33.61
N TYR A 34 -9.58 -16.18 -32.79
CA TYR A 34 -10.94 -15.74 -32.45
C TYR A 34 -11.19 -14.23 -32.55
N GLY A 35 -10.34 -13.50 -33.24
CA GLY A 35 -10.55 -12.05 -33.48
C GLY A 35 -10.69 -11.21 -32.22
N GLY A 36 -9.99 -11.55 -31.15
CA GLY A 36 -9.98 -10.80 -29.89
C GLY A 36 -11.14 -11.07 -28.94
N LEU A 37 -12.11 -11.92 -29.32
CA LEU A 37 -13.19 -12.35 -28.44
C LEU A 37 -13.06 -13.85 -28.18
N TYR A 38 -12.95 -14.20 -26.93
CA TYR A 38 -12.91 -15.57 -26.47
C TYR A 38 -14.25 -16.26 -26.70
N THR A 39 -14.35 -17.06 -27.76
CA THR A 39 -15.51 -17.90 -28.02
C THR A 39 -15.09 -19.37 -27.94
N ASN A 40 -15.41 -20.01 -26.84
CA ASN A 40 -15.17 -21.42 -26.67
C ASN A 40 -16.31 -22.23 -27.28
N THR A 41 -16.16 -22.66 -28.55
CA THR A 41 -17.09 -23.56 -29.22
C THR A 41 -16.77 -25.04 -29.01
N THR A 42 -15.55 -25.37 -28.54
CA THR A 42 -15.10 -26.76 -28.45
C THR A 42 -14.55 -27.16 -27.09
N GLY A 43 -14.51 -26.25 -26.08
CA GLY A 43 -13.92 -26.53 -24.78
C GLY A 43 -12.38 -26.53 -24.74
N LEU A 44 -11.71 -26.43 -25.88
CA LEU A 44 -10.26 -26.38 -25.97
C LEU A 44 -9.78 -24.95 -26.25
N VAL A 45 -8.99 -24.42 -25.35
CA VAL A 45 -8.37 -23.09 -25.44
C VAL A 45 -6.93 -23.29 -25.85
N ASP A 46 -6.53 -22.71 -27.00
CA ASP A 46 -5.12 -22.60 -27.33
C ASP A 46 -4.45 -21.68 -26.29
N LYS A 47 -3.27 -22.08 -25.82
CA LYS A 47 -2.55 -21.41 -24.75
C LYS A 47 -1.25 -20.82 -25.32
N HIS A 48 -1.04 -19.54 -25.09
CA HIS A 48 0.24 -18.91 -25.35
C HIS A 48 1.06 -18.83 -24.06
N TYR A 49 2.34 -19.15 -24.14
CA TYR A 49 3.26 -19.14 -23.01
C TYR A 49 4.32 -18.08 -23.21
N TYR A 50 4.40 -17.15 -22.29
CA TYR A 50 5.46 -16.17 -22.16
C TYR A 50 6.48 -16.71 -21.17
N LYS A 51 7.75 -16.69 -21.52
CA LYS A 51 8.84 -17.18 -20.68
C LYS A 51 9.87 -16.08 -20.54
N GLU A 52 10.22 -15.78 -19.31
CA GLU A 52 11.21 -14.76 -18.98
C GLU A 52 12.34 -15.41 -18.19
N HIS A 53 13.55 -15.07 -18.53
CA HIS A 53 14.76 -15.57 -17.91
C HIS A 53 15.62 -14.37 -17.54
N ASN A 54 15.89 -14.16 -16.27
CA ASN A 54 16.68 -13.05 -15.79
C ASN A 54 17.85 -13.56 -14.95
N VAL A 55 18.99 -12.92 -15.10
CA VAL A 55 20.14 -13.08 -14.22
C VAL A 55 20.29 -11.82 -13.41
N LEU A 56 20.32 -11.98 -12.11
CA LEU A 56 20.40 -10.90 -11.14
C LEU A 56 21.78 -10.88 -10.50
N ALA A 57 22.32 -9.71 -10.25
CA ALA A 57 23.52 -9.52 -9.43
C ALA A 57 23.20 -8.46 -8.37
N GLY A 58 23.48 -8.76 -7.13
CA GLY A 58 23.17 -7.86 -6.03
C GLY A 58 24.22 -7.88 -4.92
N GLY A 59 24.12 -6.87 -4.06
CA GLY A 59 25.00 -6.73 -2.92
C GLY A 59 24.36 -5.90 -1.82
N GLN A 60 24.88 -6.08 -0.61
CA GLN A 60 24.40 -5.38 0.57
C GLN A 60 25.59 -5.00 1.45
N ILE A 61 25.53 -3.81 2.01
CA ILE A 61 26.45 -3.32 3.05
C ILE A 61 25.59 -2.97 4.27
N ILE A 62 25.89 -3.60 5.41
CA ILE A 62 25.08 -3.44 6.61
C ILE A 62 25.94 -3.20 7.82
N ARG A 63 25.49 -2.31 8.70
CA ARG A 63 26.03 -2.11 10.03
C ARG A 63 24.90 -2.04 11.03
N THR A 64 24.87 -3.02 11.94
CA THR A 64 23.84 -3.14 12.99
C THR A 64 24.42 -3.08 14.39
N GLN A 65 25.74 -3.25 14.53
CA GLN A 65 26.42 -3.22 15.82
C GLN A 65 26.77 -1.76 16.22
N GLY A 66 26.72 -1.51 17.51
CA GLY A 66 26.93 -0.20 18.07
C GLY A 66 25.64 0.43 18.57
N THR A 67 25.75 1.60 19.20
CA THR A 67 24.60 2.26 19.83
C THR A 67 24.17 3.55 19.11
N THR A 68 24.99 4.06 18.21
CA THR A 68 24.82 5.42 17.68
C THR A 68 24.36 5.44 16.23
N VAL A 69 25.00 4.67 15.35
CA VAL A 69 24.74 4.72 13.90
C VAL A 69 24.57 3.32 13.36
N HIS A 70 23.43 3.08 12.72
CA HIS A 70 23.14 1.86 11.96
C HIS A 70 22.81 2.23 10.52
N TYR A 71 23.19 1.40 9.58
CA TYR A 71 22.84 1.58 8.18
C TYR A 71 22.73 0.26 7.44
N ASN A 72 21.92 0.27 6.40
CA ASN A 72 21.77 -0.79 5.43
C ASN A 72 21.69 -0.17 4.04
N LEU A 73 22.53 -0.59 3.13
CA LEU A 73 22.50 -0.24 1.73
C LEU A 73 22.47 -1.54 0.93
N ASP A 74 21.45 -1.75 0.15
CA ASP A 74 21.32 -2.88 -0.75
C ASP A 74 21.07 -2.41 -2.18
N ALA A 75 21.60 -3.17 -3.14
CA ALA A 75 21.43 -2.93 -4.56
C ALA A 75 21.31 -4.24 -5.31
N GLU A 76 20.37 -4.30 -6.24
CA GLU A 76 20.15 -5.41 -7.15
C GLU A 76 20.01 -4.90 -8.58
N PHE A 77 20.58 -5.61 -9.53
CA PHE A 77 20.58 -5.27 -10.95
C PHE A 77 20.25 -6.52 -11.76
N VAL A 78 19.39 -6.39 -12.76
CA VAL A 78 19.20 -7.39 -13.80
C VAL A 78 20.28 -7.20 -14.86
N VAL A 79 21.26 -8.11 -14.88
CA VAL A 79 22.45 -8.01 -15.76
C VAL A 79 22.29 -8.72 -17.09
N ALA A 80 21.35 -9.66 -17.19
CA ALA A 80 21.01 -10.34 -18.43
C ALA A 80 19.57 -10.87 -18.39
N GLY A 81 18.92 -10.96 -19.55
CA GLY A 81 17.56 -11.48 -19.69
C GLY A 81 16.60 -10.49 -20.32
N GLN A 82 15.29 -10.78 -20.21
CA GLN A 82 14.23 -9.94 -20.76
C GLN A 82 14.14 -8.58 -20.03
N ASP A 83 14.41 -8.60 -18.74
CA ASP A 83 14.32 -7.42 -17.88
C ASP A 83 15.63 -6.67 -17.70
N ILE A 84 16.61 -6.91 -18.59
CA ILE A 84 17.93 -6.26 -18.54
C ILE A 84 17.81 -4.74 -18.33
N GLY A 85 18.63 -4.20 -17.43
CA GLY A 85 18.61 -2.79 -17.03
C GLY A 85 17.56 -2.42 -15.99
N GLN A 86 16.81 -3.38 -15.46
CA GLN A 86 16.10 -3.17 -14.19
C GLN A 86 17.09 -3.11 -13.04
N PHE A 87 16.79 -2.25 -12.08
CA PHE A 87 17.57 -2.18 -10.85
C PHE A 87 16.74 -1.65 -9.70
N GLU A 88 17.16 -1.99 -8.51
CA GLU A 88 16.64 -1.47 -7.24
C GLU A 88 17.79 -1.19 -6.31
N VAL A 89 17.82 0.01 -5.74
CA VAL A 89 18.81 0.44 -4.73
C VAL A 89 18.04 1.00 -3.55
N ASN A 90 18.24 0.41 -2.37
CA ASN A 90 17.63 0.86 -1.14
C ASN A 90 18.72 1.24 -0.14
N GLY A 91 18.52 2.36 0.53
CA GLY A 91 19.37 2.86 1.58
C GLY A 91 18.54 3.18 2.83
N HIS A 92 18.99 2.68 3.96
CA HIS A 92 18.47 3.03 5.27
C HIS A 92 19.65 3.45 6.16
N ALA A 93 19.50 4.59 6.83
CA ALA A 93 20.47 5.03 7.83
C ALA A 93 19.71 5.60 9.03
N GLU A 94 20.11 5.21 10.22
CA GLU A 94 19.53 5.71 11.46
C GLU A 94 20.61 6.14 12.45
N VAL A 95 20.30 7.19 13.20
CA VAL A 95 21.15 7.75 14.24
C VAL A 95 20.34 7.90 15.52
N ASN A 96 20.89 7.35 16.59
CA ASN A 96 20.34 7.47 17.93
C ASN A 96 20.95 8.67 18.64
N ILE A 97 20.13 9.64 19.01
CA ILE A 97 20.52 10.92 19.61
C ILE A 97 19.93 11.01 21.01
N PRO A 98 20.73 11.26 22.06
CA PRO A 98 20.20 11.50 23.40
C PRO A 98 19.40 12.81 23.42
N LEU A 99 18.11 12.74 23.78
CA LEU A 99 17.19 13.87 23.82
C LEU A 99 16.24 13.73 25.01
N LEU A 100 16.12 14.79 25.83
CA LEU A 100 15.17 14.88 26.97
C LEU A 100 15.29 13.72 27.98
N GLY A 101 16.48 13.16 28.16
CA GLY A 101 16.72 12.04 29.09
C GLY A 101 16.38 10.67 28.53
N ASP A 102 16.04 10.58 27.26
CA ASP A 102 15.78 9.37 26.49
C ASP A 102 16.53 9.41 25.15
N THR A 103 16.38 8.41 24.32
CA THR A 103 17.03 8.32 23.00
C THR A 103 16.00 8.59 21.90
N ALA A 104 16.19 9.69 21.17
CA ALA A 104 15.45 9.96 19.94
C ALA A 104 16.17 9.28 18.76
N GLN A 105 15.41 8.70 17.86
CA GLN A 105 15.89 8.09 16.63
C GLN A 105 15.59 8.99 15.44
N VAL A 106 16.60 9.29 14.66
CA VAL A 106 16.46 9.97 13.36
C VAL A 106 16.89 8.99 12.28
N ALA A 107 15.99 8.66 11.36
CA ALA A 107 16.28 7.75 10.27
C ALA A 107 16.01 8.43 8.91
N LEU A 108 16.81 8.04 7.93
CA LEU A 108 16.67 8.40 6.53
C LEU A 108 16.51 7.12 5.71
N ASN A 109 15.45 7.04 4.91
CA ASN A 109 15.22 6.00 3.93
C ASN A 109 15.32 6.62 2.53
N ALA A 110 16.02 5.97 1.64
CA ALA A 110 16.09 6.37 0.24
C ALA A 110 15.93 5.12 -0.63
N SER A 111 15.14 5.22 -1.68
CA SER A 111 15.02 4.17 -2.67
C SER A 111 15.07 4.73 -4.08
N LEU A 112 15.74 4.01 -4.95
CA LEU A 112 15.86 4.31 -6.37
C LEU A 112 15.61 3.02 -7.14
N MET A 113 14.57 2.99 -7.98
CA MET A 113 14.21 1.79 -8.72
C MET A 113 13.84 2.13 -10.16
N ASN A 114 14.23 1.23 -11.06
CA ASN A 114 13.83 1.23 -12.46
C ASN A 114 13.37 -0.18 -12.79
N VAL A 115 12.05 -0.43 -12.69
CA VAL A 115 11.48 -1.79 -12.76
C VAL A 115 10.39 -1.87 -13.80
N GLY A 116 10.27 -3.02 -14.45
CA GLY A 116 9.17 -3.31 -15.34
C GLY A 116 7.84 -3.30 -14.57
N PRO A 117 6.77 -2.72 -15.13
CA PRO A 117 5.43 -2.91 -14.58
C PRO A 117 5.06 -4.40 -14.56
N SER A 118 4.06 -4.76 -13.77
CA SER A 118 3.54 -6.13 -13.77
C SER A 118 3.20 -6.59 -15.19
N PHE A 119 3.52 -7.84 -15.52
CA PHE A 119 3.24 -8.50 -16.81
C PHE A 119 1.83 -8.18 -17.35
N TYR A 120 0.84 -8.09 -16.46
CA TYR A 120 -0.55 -7.85 -16.85
C TYR A 120 -0.86 -6.41 -17.31
N PHE A 121 0.05 -5.46 -17.18
CA PHE A 121 -0.08 -4.16 -17.85
C PHE A 121 0.27 -4.24 -19.33
N GLY A 122 1.22 -5.10 -19.68
CA GLY A 122 1.60 -5.36 -21.07
C GLY A 122 0.64 -6.33 -21.76
N ASN A 123 0.34 -7.44 -21.13
CA ASN A 123 -0.40 -8.54 -21.76
C ASN A 123 -1.54 -9.03 -20.88
N TYR A 124 -2.75 -9.03 -21.40
CA TYR A 124 -3.92 -9.57 -20.73
C TYR A 124 -4.91 -10.11 -21.75
N HIS A 125 -5.29 -11.37 -21.62
CA HIS A 125 -6.22 -12.05 -22.50
C HIS A 125 -7.38 -12.63 -21.69
N GLY A 126 -8.46 -11.87 -21.58
CA GLY A 126 -9.67 -12.26 -20.88
C GLY A 126 -10.90 -12.19 -21.79
N LYS A 127 -11.98 -12.78 -21.35
CA LYS A 127 -13.26 -12.79 -22.09
C LYS A 127 -13.81 -11.39 -22.39
N HIS A 128 -13.59 -10.44 -21.48
CA HIS A 128 -14.20 -9.13 -21.53
C HIS A 128 -13.20 -7.98 -21.65
N ALA A 129 -11.91 -8.28 -21.64
CA ALA A 129 -10.83 -7.32 -21.86
C ALA A 129 -9.63 -8.03 -22.49
N TRP A 130 -8.99 -7.36 -23.42
CA TRP A 130 -7.88 -7.91 -24.18
C TRP A 130 -6.90 -6.80 -24.54
N TRP A 131 -5.60 -7.01 -24.26
CA TRP A 131 -4.55 -6.13 -24.74
C TRP A 131 -3.21 -6.83 -24.81
N ASP A 132 -2.40 -6.42 -25.78
CA ASP A 132 -0.97 -6.67 -25.92
C ASP A 132 -0.32 -5.33 -26.22
N ARG A 133 0.55 -4.87 -25.35
CA ARG A 133 1.16 -3.54 -25.40
C ARG A 133 2.58 -3.59 -24.87
N ASP A 134 3.45 -2.82 -25.49
CA ASP A 134 4.74 -2.50 -24.89
C ASP A 134 4.55 -1.42 -23.83
N VAL A 135 5.19 -1.61 -22.70
CA VAL A 135 5.17 -0.68 -21.56
C VAL A 135 6.59 -0.39 -21.12
N ASP A 136 6.88 0.88 -20.89
CA ASP A 136 8.18 1.32 -20.41
C ASP A 136 8.38 0.95 -18.94
N LYS A 137 9.63 0.83 -18.51
CA LYS A 137 9.98 0.63 -17.10
C LYS A 137 9.57 1.86 -16.29
N GLU A 138 8.99 1.62 -15.12
CA GLU A 138 8.71 2.65 -14.13
C GLU A 138 10.00 3.04 -13.41
N PHE A 139 10.29 4.33 -13.38
CA PHE A 139 11.39 4.86 -12.62
C PHE A 139 10.86 5.60 -11.39
N ARG A 140 11.31 5.17 -10.21
CA ARG A 140 10.88 5.72 -8.92
C ARG A 140 12.07 6.17 -8.10
N GLN A 141 11.90 7.32 -7.46
CA GLN A 141 12.86 7.89 -6.52
C GLN A 141 12.08 8.30 -5.27
N ARG A 142 12.41 7.73 -4.13
CA ARG A 142 11.79 8.07 -2.85
C ARG A 142 12.85 8.42 -1.82
N ILE A 143 12.60 9.49 -1.10
CA ILE A 143 13.38 9.90 0.08
C ILE A 143 12.39 10.13 1.21
N GLU A 144 12.67 9.56 2.37
CA GLU A 144 11.83 9.63 3.55
C GLU A 144 12.69 9.85 4.80
N GLY A 145 12.38 10.90 5.54
CA GLY A 145 12.95 11.18 6.85
C GLY A 145 11.98 10.77 7.96
N VAL A 146 12.48 10.10 8.99
CA VAL A 146 11.73 9.66 10.16
C VAL A 146 12.37 10.23 11.42
N ILE A 147 11.56 10.83 12.28
CA ILE A 147 11.97 11.26 13.62
C ILE A 147 11.07 10.55 14.61
N ASP A 148 11.65 9.72 15.47
CA ASP A 148 10.93 8.99 16.52
C ASP A 148 11.44 9.46 17.89
N ILE A 149 10.54 9.98 18.71
CA ILE A 149 10.83 10.53 20.05
C ILE A 149 10.03 9.70 21.08
N PRO A 150 10.61 8.61 21.61
CA PRO A 150 9.92 7.72 22.55
C PRO A 150 9.42 8.42 23.80
N HIS A 151 10.18 9.39 24.32
CA HIS A 151 9.80 10.15 25.51
C HIS A 151 8.42 10.81 25.39
N THR A 152 8.09 11.36 24.24
CA THR A 152 6.79 12.00 23.97
C THR A 152 5.83 11.07 23.22
N ASN A 153 6.25 9.86 22.86
CA ASN A 153 5.54 8.93 21.98
C ASN A 153 5.11 9.58 20.66
N THR A 154 6.03 10.33 20.07
CA THR A 154 5.80 11.09 18.83
C THR A 154 6.67 10.51 17.72
N LYS A 155 6.05 10.20 16.59
CA LYS A 155 6.76 9.80 15.37
C LYS A 155 6.32 10.67 14.21
N ILE A 156 7.28 11.31 13.55
CA ILE A 156 7.06 12.16 12.38
C ILE A 156 7.76 11.49 11.19
N THR A 157 7.06 11.36 10.09
CA THR A 157 7.61 10.85 8.83
C THR A 157 7.32 11.85 7.72
N LEU A 158 8.35 12.27 7.01
CA LEU A 158 8.25 13.18 5.87
C LEU A 158 8.81 12.47 4.64
N GLY A 159 8.06 12.43 3.56
CA GLY A 159 8.44 11.72 2.34
C GLY A 159 8.21 12.53 1.07
N VAL A 160 9.10 12.36 0.11
CA VAL A 160 8.95 12.83 -1.25
C VAL A 160 9.24 11.67 -2.19
N GLU A 161 8.34 11.44 -3.14
CA GLU A 161 8.50 10.41 -4.17
C GLU A 161 8.26 11.01 -5.55
N ASN A 162 9.14 10.70 -6.49
CA ASN A 162 8.99 11.00 -7.91
C ASN A 162 8.82 9.69 -8.67
N ILE A 163 7.80 9.63 -9.54
CA ILE A 163 7.47 8.45 -10.33
C ILE A 163 7.37 8.87 -11.79
N LYS A 164 8.11 8.23 -12.67
CA LYS A 164 8.03 8.40 -14.11
C LYS A 164 7.55 7.10 -14.76
N ASN A 165 6.80 7.21 -15.86
CA ASN A 165 6.21 6.08 -16.58
C ASN A 165 5.25 5.24 -15.70
N PHE A 166 4.51 5.89 -14.81
CA PHE A 166 3.58 5.21 -13.90
C PHE A 166 2.47 4.50 -14.65
N CYS A 167 2.30 3.19 -14.40
CA CYS A 167 1.25 2.36 -14.98
C CYS A 167 0.01 2.32 -14.10
N TYR A 168 -1.16 2.50 -14.71
CA TYR A 168 -2.44 2.44 -14.02
C TYR A 168 -3.55 1.93 -14.94
N PHE A 169 -4.64 1.46 -14.37
CA PHE A 169 -5.83 1.11 -15.13
C PHE A 169 -6.81 2.29 -15.16
N GLN A 170 -7.42 2.50 -16.31
CA GLN A 170 -8.38 3.57 -16.56
C GLN A 170 -9.69 2.99 -17.09
N ASN A 171 -10.81 3.49 -16.59
CA ASN A 171 -12.10 3.24 -17.23
C ASN A 171 -12.21 4.06 -18.52
N THR A 172 -12.15 3.38 -19.66
CA THR A 172 -12.25 3.96 -21.02
C THR A 172 -13.62 3.72 -21.64
N GLY A 173 -14.63 3.38 -20.85
CA GLY A 173 -15.98 3.13 -21.32
C GLY A 173 -16.59 4.35 -22.03
N ILE A 174 -17.39 4.07 -23.06
CA ILE A 174 -18.10 5.09 -23.83
C ILE A 174 -19.48 5.36 -23.22
N ALA A 175 -19.94 6.60 -23.34
CA ALA A 175 -21.28 6.98 -22.95
C ALA A 175 -22.30 6.53 -24.00
N THR A 176 -23.31 5.80 -23.59
CA THR A 176 -24.42 5.38 -24.45
C THR A 176 -25.73 5.86 -23.83
N THR A 177 -26.56 6.52 -24.62
CA THR A 177 -27.89 6.93 -24.17
C THR A 177 -28.89 5.80 -24.43
N THR A 178 -29.52 5.34 -23.37
CA THR A 178 -30.57 4.29 -23.45
C THR A 178 -31.82 4.83 -24.09
N SER A 179 -32.72 3.91 -24.54
CA SER A 179 -34.04 4.26 -25.07
C SER A 179 -34.91 5.08 -24.11
N THR A 180 -34.60 5.02 -22.82
CA THR A 180 -35.28 5.82 -21.77
C THR A 180 -34.64 7.20 -21.55
N GLY A 181 -33.69 7.61 -22.38
CA GLY A 181 -32.97 8.91 -22.26
C GLY A 181 -31.91 8.96 -21.17
N LYS A 182 -31.60 7.84 -20.49
CA LYS A 182 -30.58 7.76 -19.46
C LYS A 182 -29.21 7.49 -20.11
N THR A 183 -28.22 8.33 -19.82
CA THR A 183 -26.85 8.08 -20.24
C THR A 183 -26.18 7.06 -19.29
N VAL A 184 -25.68 6.00 -19.86
CA VAL A 184 -24.91 4.95 -19.16
C VAL A 184 -23.49 4.91 -19.74
N ILE A 185 -22.49 4.85 -18.89
CA ILE A 185 -21.11 4.65 -19.30
C ILE A 185 -20.76 3.18 -19.14
N SER A 186 -20.26 2.56 -20.21
CA SER A 186 -19.83 1.16 -20.15
C SER A 186 -18.60 1.03 -19.23
N ASN A 187 -18.52 -0.07 -18.50
CA ASN A 187 -17.35 -0.39 -17.68
C ASN A 187 -16.34 -1.12 -18.56
N ASN A 188 -15.44 -0.35 -19.20
CA ASN A 188 -14.35 -0.86 -20.01
C ASN A 188 -13.03 -0.43 -19.41
N VAL A 189 -12.14 -1.38 -19.18
CA VAL A 189 -10.84 -1.15 -18.57
C VAL A 189 -9.74 -1.23 -19.62
N SER A 190 -8.79 -0.28 -19.53
CA SER A 190 -7.57 -0.29 -20.33
C SER A 190 -6.37 0.06 -19.46
N PRO A 191 -5.21 -0.59 -19.68
CA PRO A 191 -3.96 -0.16 -19.07
C PRO A 191 -3.51 1.16 -19.72
N MET A 192 -3.00 2.06 -18.90
CA MET A 192 -2.46 3.35 -19.30
C MET A 192 -1.09 3.53 -18.66
N GLN A 193 -0.26 4.34 -19.26
CA GLN A 193 1.03 4.73 -18.73
C GLN A 193 1.19 6.25 -18.82
N CYS A 194 1.54 6.89 -17.71
CA CYS A 194 1.82 8.31 -17.63
C CYS A 194 3.33 8.53 -17.78
N GLY A 195 3.74 9.16 -18.89
CA GLY A 195 5.16 9.47 -19.15
C GLY A 195 5.66 10.70 -18.39
N ASP A 196 4.76 11.50 -17.81
CA ASP A 196 5.13 12.67 -17.01
C ASP A 196 5.68 12.26 -15.65
N ASN A 197 6.43 13.17 -15.02
CA ASN A 197 6.96 12.94 -13.68
C ASN A 197 5.88 13.28 -12.64
N ILE A 198 5.40 12.25 -11.94
CA ILE A 198 4.46 12.38 -10.84
C ILE A 198 5.24 12.59 -9.55
N GLN A 199 5.00 13.71 -8.88
CA GLN A 199 5.57 13.98 -7.57
C GLN A 199 4.52 13.81 -6.48
N VAL A 200 4.84 13.02 -5.47
CA VAL A 200 4.05 12.85 -4.25
C VAL A 200 4.84 13.37 -3.08
N VAL A 201 4.24 14.25 -2.29
CA VAL A 201 4.79 14.72 -1.01
C VAL A 201 3.88 14.24 0.09
N SER A 202 4.44 13.67 1.13
CA SER A 202 3.69 13.15 2.27
C SER A 202 4.29 13.55 3.60
N ALA A 203 3.44 13.78 4.59
CA ALA A 203 3.80 14.00 5.97
C ALA A 203 2.87 13.16 6.85
N ASN A 204 3.44 12.34 7.72
CA ASN A 204 2.69 11.53 8.67
C ASN A 204 3.10 11.89 10.10
N LEU A 205 2.13 12.07 10.96
CA LEU A 205 2.30 12.29 12.40
C LEU A 205 1.59 11.17 13.15
N ARG A 206 2.35 10.39 13.91
CA ARG A 206 1.81 9.48 14.93
C ARG A 206 2.09 10.05 16.30
N GLN A 207 1.03 10.21 17.07
CA GLN A 207 1.11 10.77 18.41
C GLN A 207 0.26 9.96 19.38
N TYR A 208 0.87 9.55 20.49
CA TYR A 208 0.18 8.87 21.56
C TYR A 208 0.27 9.69 22.85
N PHE A 209 -0.89 10.00 23.43
CA PHE A 209 -1.01 10.67 24.72
C PHE A 209 -1.51 9.69 25.77
N LYS A 210 -0.94 9.77 26.96
CA LYS A 210 -1.36 8.99 28.12
C LYS A 210 -1.52 9.90 29.32
N LEU A 211 -2.75 9.98 29.84
CA LEU A 211 -3.07 10.74 31.05
C LEU A 211 -3.78 9.82 32.05
N GLY A 212 -3.00 9.21 32.94
CA GLY A 212 -3.53 8.21 33.85
C GLY A 212 -4.14 7.00 33.15
N ILE A 213 -5.45 6.84 33.24
CA ILE A 213 -6.21 5.76 32.58
C ILE A 213 -6.65 6.14 31.16
N LEU A 214 -6.58 7.42 30.80
CA LEU A 214 -6.97 7.92 29.49
C LEU A 214 -5.80 7.79 28.52
N HIS A 215 -6.10 7.23 27.35
CA HIS A 215 -5.17 7.01 26.25
C HIS A 215 -5.76 7.59 24.97
N TRP A 216 -4.94 8.28 24.19
CA TRP A 216 -5.36 8.87 22.94
C TRP A 216 -4.28 8.67 21.87
N GLU A 217 -4.59 7.86 20.88
CA GLU A 217 -3.73 7.53 19.73
C GLU A 217 -4.20 8.28 18.49
N ASN A 218 -3.26 8.84 17.76
CA ASN A 218 -3.53 9.57 16.53
C ASN A 218 -2.52 9.16 15.47
N ASP A 219 -3.01 8.97 14.25
CA ASP A 219 -2.23 8.76 13.03
C ASP A 219 -2.81 9.67 11.95
N ILE A 220 -2.08 10.72 11.61
CA ILE A 220 -2.52 11.76 10.68
C ILE A 220 -1.56 11.76 9.51
N THR A 221 -2.07 11.57 8.30
CA THR A 221 -1.30 11.66 7.07
C THR A 221 -1.83 12.81 6.22
N TYR A 222 -0.95 13.72 5.87
CA TYR A 222 -1.15 14.72 4.82
C TYR A 222 -0.37 14.32 3.60
N GLN A 223 -0.98 14.40 2.41
CA GLN A 223 -0.30 14.09 1.16
C GLN A 223 -0.84 14.90 0.00
N THR A 224 0.03 15.16 -0.97
CA THR A 224 -0.32 15.83 -2.21
C THR A 224 0.37 15.16 -3.39
N CYS A 225 -0.30 15.19 -4.54
CA CYS A 225 0.18 14.59 -5.78
C CYS A 225 0.06 15.61 -6.91
N SER A 226 1.10 15.73 -7.74
CA SER A 226 1.12 16.66 -8.88
C SER A 226 0.14 16.26 -10.00
N HIS A 227 -0.19 14.97 -10.13
CA HIS A 227 -1.08 14.41 -11.14
C HIS A 227 -2.18 13.57 -10.48
N SER A 228 -3.10 14.25 -9.79
CA SER A 228 -4.19 13.60 -9.06
C SER A 228 -5.21 12.88 -9.94
N GLU A 229 -5.22 13.15 -11.24
CA GLU A 229 -6.03 12.42 -12.23
C GLU A 229 -5.47 11.05 -12.57
N VAL A 230 -4.15 10.85 -12.39
CA VAL A 230 -3.44 9.60 -12.64
C VAL A 230 -3.28 8.79 -11.36
N LEU A 231 -2.86 9.46 -10.28
CA LEU A 231 -2.69 8.89 -8.95
C LEU A 231 -3.56 9.64 -7.94
N PRO A 232 -4.87 9.33 -7.87
CA PRO A 232 -5.80 10.00 -6.96
C PRO A 232 -5.54 9.58 -5.51
N LEU A 233 -5.20 10.56 -4.68
CA LEU A 233 -4.94 10.38 -3.25
C LEU A 233 -5.79 11.33 -2.42
N PRO A 234 -6.34 10.92 -1.27
CA PRO A 234 -6.95 11.86 -0.34
C PRO A 234 -5.89 12.77 0.27
N THR A 235 -6.16 14.08 0.36
CA THR A 235 -5.21 15.06 0.91
C THR A 235 -4.90 14.81 2.38
N VAL A 236 -5.91 14.45 3.17
CA VAL A 236 -5.73 14.11 4.59
C VAL A 236 -6.40 12.79 4.88
N SER A 237 -5.70 11.93 5.60
CA SER A 237 -6.24 10.71 6.21
C SER A 237 -5.96 10.75 7.70
N LEU A 238 -6.96 10.40 8.51
CA LEU A 238 -6.90 10.43 9.96
C LEU A 238 -7.41 9.12 10.53
N TYR A 239 -6.64 8.52 11.40
CA TYR A 239 -7.10 7.55 12.38
C TYR A 239 -6.89 8.11 13.77
N THR A 240 -7.92 8.06 14.61
CA THR A 240 -7.81 8.44 16.02
C THR A 240 -8.55 7.44 16.89
N ASN A 241 -7.98 7.12 18.04
CA ASN A 241 -8.53 6.17 18.99
C ASN A 241 -8.40 6.73 20.42
N LEU A 242 -9.52 7.00 21.06
CA LEU A 242 -9.59 7.50 22.42
C LEU A 242 -10.17 6.42 23.31
N TYR A 243 -9.43 6.00 24.34
CA TYR A 243 -9.87 4.91 25.21
C TYR A 243 -9.42 5.06 26.65
N LEU A 244 -10.17 4.43 27.54
CA LEU A 244 -9.88 4.27 28.96
C LEU A 244 -9.32 2.86 29.17
N ARG A 245 -8.16 2.74 29.81
CA ARG A 245 -7.53 1.48 30.16
C ARG A 245 -7.34 1.37 31.67
N PHE A 246 -7.99 0.40 32.28
CA PHE A 246 -7.95 0.16 33.73
C PHE A 246 -8.13 -1.32 34.08
N LYS A 247 -8.00 -1.66 35.36
CA LYS A 247 -8.22 -3.02 35.83
C LYS A 247 -9.43 -3.08 36.79
N ILE A 248 -10.37 -3.95 36.49
CA ILE A 248 -11.49 -4.28 37.40
C ILE A 248 -11.01 -5.40 38.33
N ALA A 249 -11.25 -5.24 39.63
CA ALA A 249 -10.85 -6.16 40.69
C ALA A 249 -9.35 -6.55 40.64
N LYS A 250 -8.47 -5.67 40.10
CA LYS A 250 -7.01 -5.88 39.91
C LYS A 250 -6.63 -7.02 38.94
N VAL A 251 -7.60 -7.69 38.34
CA VAL A 251 -7.39 -8.90 37.52
C VAL A 251 -7.82 -8.67 36.07
N LEU A 252 -9.04 -8.17 35.85
CA LEU A 252 -9.59 -7.98 34.52
C LEU A 252 -9.07 -6.67 33.93
N LYS A 253 -8.16 -6.76 32.96
CA LYS A 253 -7.76 -5.59 32.18
C LYS A 253 -8.91 -5.22 31.26
N THR A 254 -9.33 -3.96 31.32
CA THR A 254 -10.50 -3.48 30.60
C THR A 254 -10.13 -2.24 29.82
N GLU A 255 -10.59 -2.19 28.57
CA GLU A 255 -10.49 -1.03 27.69
C GLU A 255 -11.87 -0.68 27.15
N PHE A 256 -12.28 0.56 27.32
CA PHE A 256 -13.45 1.15 26.66
C PHE A 256 -12.98 2.28 25.76
N GLY A 257 -13.32 2.23 24.51
CA GLY A 257 -12.84 3.22 23.56
C GLY A 257 -13.78 3.50 22.42
N ALA A 258 -13.43 4.56 21.70
CA ALA A 258 -14.02 4.94 20.43
C ALA A 258 -12.90 5.20 19.43
N ASP A 259 -13.04 4.66 18.24
CA ASP A 259 -12.16 4.95 17.12
C ASP A 259 -12.88 5.68 16.00
N MET A 260 -12.11 6.49 15.27
CA MET A 260 -12.56 7.18 14.07
C MET A 260 -11.56 6.98 12.94
N LYS A 261 -12.08 6.68 11.75
CA LYS A 261 -11.36 6.74 10.49
C LYS A 261 -11.98 7.80 9.60
N TYR A 262 -11.15 8.67 9.06
CA TYR A 262 -11.60 9.75 8.21
C TYR A 262 -10.60 9.99 7.08
N PHE A 263 -11.09 10.36 5.92
CA PHE A 263 -10.28 10.88 4.82
C PHE A 263 -11.06 11.95 4.07
N THR A 264 -10.31 12.92 3.54
CA THR A 264 -10.86 14.00 2.71
C THR A 264 -11.39 13.45 1.40
N GLU A 265 -12.37 14.11 0.83
CA GLU A 265 -12.95 13.70 -0.46
C GLU A 265 -11.91 13.73 -1.59
N TYR A 266 -11.97 12.72 -2.44
CA TYR A 266 -11.15 12.60 -3.63
C TYR A 266 -11.85 11.73 -4.67
N TYR A 267 -11.32 11.68 -5.89
CA TYR A 267 -11.82 10.79 -6.93
C TYR A 267 -11.24 9.39 -6.76
N ALA A 268 -11.76 8.64 -5.80
CA ALA A 268 -11.26 7.30 -5.52
C ALA A 268 -11.36 6.39 -6.75
N PRO A 269 -10.40 5.48 -6.95
CA PRO A 269 -10.48 4.49 -8.01
C PRO A 269 -11.75 3.66 -7.93
N ASP A 270 -12.33 3.35 -9.08
CA ASP A 270 -13.48 2.44 -9.22
C ASP A 270 -13.00 0.99 -9.33
N TYR A 271 -13.86 0.04 -9.03
CA TYR A 271 -13.51 -1.38 -9.12
C TYR A 271 -13.94 -1.97 -10.47
N SER A 272 -13.00 -2.63 -11.15
CA SER A 272 -13.27 -3.38 -12.37
C SER A 272 -13.41 -4.88 -12.07
N PRO A 273 -14.61 -5.44 -12.16
CA PRO A 273 -14.80 -6.89 -11.99
C PRO A 273 -14.15 -7.70 -13.12
N VAL A 274 -13.86 -7.07 -14.27
CA VAL A 274 -13.25 -7.71 -15.44
C VAL A 274 -11.82 -8.17 -15.14
N ILE A 275 -11.06 -7.35 -14.42
CA ILE A 275 -9.67 -7.65 -14.06
C ILE A 275 -9.49 -7.93 -12.56
N GLY A 276 -10.55 -7.77 -11.75
CA GLY A 276 -10.49 -7.95 -10.31
C GLY A 276 -9.65 -6.91 -9.57
N MET A 277 -9.41 -5.73 -10.18
CA MET A 277 -8.55 -4.67 -9.65
C MET A 277 -9.23 -3.30 -9.71
N PHE A 278 -8.65 -2.32 -9.02
CA PHE A 278 -9.08 -0.93 -9.09
C PHE A 278 -8.53 -0.24 -10.35
N MET A 279 -9.34 0.65 -10.91
CA MET A 279 -9.01 1.49 -12.05
C MET A 279 -9.46 2.93 -11.80
N ASN A 280 -8.81 3.90 -12.43
CA ASN A 280 -9.27 5.29 -12.36
C ASN A 280 -10.66 5.42 -12.99
N GLN A 281 -11.47 6.31 -12.42
CA GLN A 281 -12.83 6.56 -12.89
C GLN A 281 -12.84 7.10 -14.31
N ASN A 282 -13.94 6.86 -15.02
CA ASN A 282 -14.14 7.39 -16.35
C ASN A 282 -14.10 8.94 -16.37
N THR A 283 -13.42 9.51 -17.35
CA THR A 283 -13.27 10.98 -17.47
C THR A 283 -14.60 11.72 -17.71
N LEU A 284 -15.57 11.04 -18.29
CA LEU A 284 -16.91 11.63 -18.60
C LEU A 284 -17.79 11.76 -17.35
N LYS A 285 -17.57 10.92 -16.35
CA LYS A 285 -18.34 10.94 -15.09
C LYS A 285 -17.44 10.54 -13.95
N LYS A 286 -17.15 11.47 -13.07
CA LYS A 286 -16.36 11.23 -11.83
C LYS A 286 -17.20 11.54 -10.62
N GLU A 287 -17.08 10.68 -9.61
CA GLU A 287 -17.73 10.85 -8.31
C GLU A 287 -16.67 10.89 -7.21
N LYS A 288 -16.77 11.90 -6.35
CA LYS A 288 -15.91 11.98 -5.17
C LYS A 288 -16.47 11.14 -4.05
N VAL A 289 -15.60 10.48 -3.31
CA VAL A 289 -15.91 9.76 -2.07
C VAL A 289 -15.02 10.29 -0.94
N GLY A 290 -15.49 10.17 0.29
CA GLY A 290 -14.77 10.68 1.47
C GLY A 290 -15.61 11.70 2.25
N ASN A 291 -14.92 12.50 3.08
CA ASN A 291 -15.54 13.47 3.99
C ASN A 291 -16.57 12.86 4.94
N TYR A 292 -16.42 11.58 5.24
CA TYR A 292 -17.29 10.85 6.15
C TYR A 292 -16.48 10.21 7.29
N PRO A 293 -16.70 10.57 8.54
CA PRO A 293 -16.04 9.93 9.67
C PRO A 293 -16.71 8.59 9.97
N LEU A 294 -15.97 7.51 9.84
CA LEU A 294 -16.40 6.17 10.23
C LEU A 294 -16.09 5.97 11.70
N LEU A 295 -17.12 5.95 12.55
CA LEU A 295 -17.00 5.87 14.00
C LEU A 295 -17.36 4.48 14.51
N SER A 296 -16.58 3.98 15.47
CA SER A 296 -16.86 2.73 16.18
C SER A 296 -16.65 2.94 17.68
N VAL A 297 -17.41 2.22 18.51
CA VAL A 297 -17.18 2.13 19.95
C VAL A 297 -16.92 0.68 20.33
N TYR A 298 -16.05 0.45 21.29
CA TYR A 298 -15.66 -0.90 21.64
C TYR A 298 -15.35 -1.08 23.13
N ALA A 299 -15.41 -2.33 23.56
CA ALA A 299 -14.96 -2.79 24.87
C ALA A 299 -14.09 -4.04 24.71
N ASN A 300 -12.90 -4.00 25.29
CA ASN A 300 -11.98 -5.14 25.35
C ASN A 300 -11.81 -5.56 26.82
N PHE A 301 -11.78 -6.86 27.06
CA PHE A 301 -11.60 -7.44 28.38
C PHE A 301 -10.54 -8.54 28.30
N ASP A 302 -9.40 -8.36 28.96
CA ASP A 302 -8.33 -9.34 29.00
C ASP A 302 -8.28 -9.97 30.40
N LEU A 303 -8.55 -11.28 30.47
CA LEU A 303 -8.48 -12.06 31.68
C LEU A 303 -7.44 -13.19 31.51
N LYS A 304 -6.26 -13.00 32.09
CA LYS A 304 -5.14 -13.95 31.95
C LYS A 304 -4.84 -14.26 30.47
N ARG A 305 -5.23 -15.46 30.02
CA ARG A 305 -4.99 -15.95 28.64
C ARG A 305 -6.15 -15.72 27.69
N THR A 306 -7.26 -15.18 28.18
CA THR A 306 -8.50 -15.01 27.42
C THR A 306 -8.78 -13.54 27.20
N ARG A 307 -9.03 -13.16 25.97
CA ARG A 307 -9.49 -11.82 25.58
C ARG A 307 -10.89 -11.92 24.99
N PHE A 308 -11.79 -11.12 25.51
CA PHE A 308 -13.13 -10.89 24.95
C PHE A 308 -13.18 -9.49 24.36
N TYR A 309 -13.89 -9.33 23.26
CA TYR A 309 -14.19 -8.01 22.76
C TYR A 309 -15.62 -7.92 22.25
N VAL A 310 -16.19 -6.71 22.38
CA VAL A 310 -17.46 -6.30 21.77
C VAL A 310 -17.21 -4.95 21.12
N MET A 311 -17.69 -4.77 19.90
CA MET A 311 -17.57 -3.54 19.13
C MET A 311 -18.89 -3.24 18.44
N TYR A 312 -19.34 -1.99 18.54
CA TYR A 312 -20.38 -1.46 17.68
C TYR A 312 -19.71 -0.63 16.59
N HIS A 313 -19.52 -1.28 15.45
CA HIS A 313 -18.83 -0.71 14.29
C HIS A 313 -19.81 0.15 13.50
N HIS A 314 -19.32 1.31 13.01
CA HIS A 314 -20.08 2.25 12.18
C HIS A 314 -21.37 2.70 12.85
N PHE A 315 -21.31 3.03 14.15
CA PHE A 315 -22.50 3.38 14.93
C PHE A 315 -23.16 4.69 14.46
N ASN A 316 -22.42 5.54 13.75
CA ASN A 316 -22.89 6.79 13.16
C ASN A 316 -23.47 6.63 11.76
N GLN A 317 -23.79 5.38 11.33
CA GLN A 317 -24.43 5.17 10.05
C GLN A 317 -25.71 5.99 9.94
N SER A 318 -25.81 6.78 8.88
CA SER A 318 -26.96 7.63 8.55
C SER A 318 -27.24 7.46 7.05
N ASP A 319 -28.26 8.16 6.54
CA ASP A 319 -28.58 8.19 5.11
C ASP A 319 -27.50 8.92 4.25
N GLY A 320 -26.30 9.10 4.77
CA GLY A 320 -25.19 9.79 4.13
C GLY A 320 -24.47 8.99 3.06
N ARG A 321 -23.58 9.67 2.37
CA ARG A 321 -22.70 9.05 1.37
C ARG A 321 -21.45 8.48 2.04
N TYR A 322 -21.49 7.21 2.42
CA TYR A 322 -20.39 6.50 3.06
C TYR A 322 -19.84 5.40 2.13
N PHE A 323 -18.92 5.79 1.24
CA PHE A 323 -18.33 4.91 0.24
C PHE A 323 -16.82 4.84 0.39
N TRP A 324 -16.25 3.63 0.16
CA TRP A 324 -14.83 3.43 -0.02
C TRP A 324 -14.38 3.72 -1.45
N SER A 325 -15.24 3.37 -2.41
CA SER A 325 -15.05 3.52 -3.83
C SER A 325 -16.42 3.79 -4.47
N PRO A 326 -16.52 4.37 -5.67
CA PRO A 326 -17.80 4.50 -6.37
C PRO A 326 -18.55 3.18 -6.40
N CYS A 327 -19.84 3.21 -6.10
CA CYS A 327 -20.73 2.05 -6.01
C CYS A 327 -20.41 1.00 -4.91
N TYR A 328 -19.37 1.20 -4.10
CA TYR A 328 -18.98 0.31 -3.00
C TYR A 328 -19.14 1.00 -1.66
N PRO A 329 -20.28 0.87 -0.99
CA PRO A 329 -20.51 1.49 0.31
C PRO A 329 -19.66 0.83 1.41
N MET A 330 -19.38 1.59 2.45
CA MET A 330 -18.82 1.06 3.69
C MET A 330 -19.79 0.05 4.30
N ASN A 331 -19.26 -0.89 5.09
CA ASN A 331 -20.12 -1.85 5.78
C ASN A 331 -21.13 -1.14 6.67
N PRO A 332 -22.37 -1.64 6.73
CA PRO A 332 -23.40 -1.06 7.60
C PRO A 332 -23.04 -1.19 9.08
N ALA A 333 -23.77 -0.46 9.91
CA ALA A 333 -23.65 -0.59 11.36
C ALA A 333 -23.81 -2.04 11.79
N SER A 334 -22.89 -2.52 12.61
CA SER A 334 -22.85 -3.92 13.02
C SER A 334 -22.25 -4.09 14.41
N ILE A 335 -22.83 -5.00 15.18
CA ILE A 335 -22.25 -5.46 16.44
C ILE A 335 -21.31 -6.62 16.11
N ARG A 336 -20.06 -6.50 16.55
CA ARG A 336 -19.04 -7.53 16.42
C ARG A 336 -18.60 -7.96 17.81
N PHE A 337 -18.43 -9.23 18.01
CA PHE A 337 -17.87 -9.78 19.23
C PHE A 337 -16.95 -10.95 18.91
N GLY A 338 -16.02 -11.20 19.81
CA GLY A 338 -15.11 -12.32 19.63
C GLY A 338 -14.39 -12.66 20.92
N LEU A 339 -13.78 -13.84 20.87
CA LEU A 339 -12.98 -14.42 21.93
C LEU A 339 -11.66 -14.91 21.34
N SER A 340 -10.57 -14.58 21.98
CA SER A 340 -9.24 -15.09 21.67
C SER A 340 -8.65 -15.73 22.91
N TRP A 341 -8.10 -16.91 22.74
CA TRP A 341 -7.48 -17.66 23.83
C TRP A 341 -6.07 -18.10 23.45
N ASN A 342 -5.08 -17.74 24.28
CA ASN A 342 -3.71 -18.18 24.12
C ASN A 342 -3.53 -19.53 24.83
N PHE A 343 -3.23 -20.57 24.06
CA PHE A 343 -3.04 -21.92 24.59
C PHE A 343 -1.66 -22.12 25.28
N TYR A 344 -0.68 -21.30 24.88
CA TYR A 344 0.68 -21.37 25.42
C TYR A 344 1.01 -20.09 26.22
N ASP A 345 1.94 -20.23 27.17
CA ASP A 345 2.51 -19.14 27.98
C ASP A 345 3.57 -18.38 27.19
#